data_440df8321844f8287dfda1c42e41fffe
#
_entry.id   440df8321844f8287dfda1c42e41fffe
#
_cell.length_a   1.000
_cell.length_b   1.000
_cell.length_c   1.000
_cell.angle_alpha   90.00
_cell.angle_beta   90.00
_cell.angle_gamma   90.00
#
_symmetry.space_group_name_H-M   'P 1'
#
loop_
_entity.id
_entity.type
_entity.pdbx_description
1 polymer ?
#
loop_
_entity_poly.entity_id
_entity_poly.type
_entity_poly.pdbx_seq_one_letter_code
_entity_poly.pdbx_strand_id
1 'polypeptide(L)'
;MLRTPDTISTLRDVLTQCHTIAVVGLSPQWHRPSHFAAKYMQAHGYRVIPVNPLVAREGGQILGETAYASVTEASAALAAQGARIDMVDCFRKSEDIPPLAAEATAVGAQCLWLQLGVFNEAAGAQAEAAGLRVIQNRCVKIEHARLFGGLGWMGVNTSVITSKRLRQLPY
;
A
#
# COMPACT_ATOMS: atom_id res chain seq x y z
N MET A 1 -2.79 -7.15 -23.30
CA MET A 1 -1.44 -6.68 -22.93
C MET A 1 -1.00 -7.53 -21.72
N LEU A 2 0.11 -8.25 -21.80
CA LEU A 2 0.56 -9.08 -20.68
C LEU A 2 0.99 -8.15 -19.54
N ARG A 3 0.42 -8.36 -18.35
CA ARG A 3 0.78 -7.65 -17.12
C ARG A 3 2.31 -7.74 -16.90
N THR A 4 2.95 -6.61 -16.65
CA THR A 4 4.35 -6.60 -16.24
C THR A 4 4.46 -7.35 -14.91
N PRO A 5 5.23 -8.43 -14.81
CA PRO A 5 5.32 -9.16 -13.55
C PRO A 5 5.90 -8.28 -12.46
N ASP A 6 5.39 -8.41 -11.22
CA ASP A 6 5.92 -7.75 -10.03
C ASP A 6 7.33 -8.27 -9.75
N THR A 7 8.31 -7.74 -10.45
CA THR A 7 9.71 -8.11 -10.27
C THR A 7 10.29 -7.48 -9.02
N ILE A 8 11.38 -8.04 -8.51
CA ILE A 8 12.12 -7.45 -7.36
C ILE A 8 12.54 -6.01 -7.67
N SER A 9 12.93 -5.72 -8.91
CA SER A 9 13.27 -4.35 -9.33
C SER A 9 12.06 -3.42 -9.26
N THR A 10 10.90 -3.84 -9.76
CA THR A 10 9.67 -3.04 -9.70
C THR A 10 9.27 -2.71 -8.26
N LEU A 11 9.29 -3.72 -7.37
CA LEU A 11 8.99 -3.53 -5.94
C LEU A 11 9.97 -2.57 -5.27
N ARG A 12 11.27 -2.73 -5.56
CA ARG A 12 12.32 -1.84 -5.04
C ARG A 12 12.12 -0.41 -5.51
N ASP A 13 11.85 -0.20 -6.80
CA ASP A 13 11.64 1.12 -7.39
C ASP A 13 10.41 1.81 -6.78
N VAL A 14 9.30 1.09 -6.64
CA VAL A 14 8.08 1.62 -6.00
C VAL A 14 8.38 2.04 -4.56
N LEU A 15 8.97 1.17 -3.76
CA LEU A 15 9.25 1.45 -2.35
C LEU A 15 10.34 2.52 -2.15
N THR A 16 11.21 2.74 -3.12
CA THR A 16 12.21 3.81 -3.08
C THR A 16 11.63 5.17 -3.49
N GLN A 17 10.68 5.19 -4.44
CA GLN A 17 10.17 6.44 -5.02
C GLN A 17 8.91 6.96 -4.34
N CYS A 18 8.09 6.08 -3.74
CA CYS A 18 6.84 6.45 -3.10
C CYS A 18 7.06 6.71 -1.61
N HIS A 19 6.96 7.94 -1.17
CA HIS A 19 7.19 8.32 0.24
C HIS A 19 5.91 8.63 1.01
N THR A 20 4.85 9.08 0.34
CA THR A 20 3.55 9.37 0.94
C THR A 20 2.54 8.31 0.52
N ILE A 21 2.04 7.55 1.49
CA ILE A 21 1.17 6.39 1.28
C ILE A 21 -0.21 6.68 1.86
N ALA A 22 -1.24 6.75 1.03
CA ALA A 22 -2.63 6.72 1.47
C ALA A 22 -3.03 5.27 1.75
N VAL A 23 -3.30 4.95 3.01
CA VAL A 23 -3.67 3.59 3.45
C VAL A 23 -5.18 3.50 3.58
N VAL A 24 -5.82 2.88 2.59
CA VAL A 24 -7.28 2.72 2.53
C VAL A 24 -7.70 1.53 3.39
N GLY A 25 -8.61 1.77 4.33
CA GLY A 25 -9.03 0.77 5.31
C GLY A 25 -8.08 0.67 6.51
N LEU A 26 -7.29 1.71 6.75
CA LEU A 26 -6.43 1.77 7.95
C LEU A 26 -7.30 1.78 9.22
N SER A 27 -7.10 0.77 10.04
CA SER A 27 -7.82 0.61 11.30
C SER A 27 -7.12 1.33 12.45
N PRO A 28 -7.87 1.98 13.37
CA PRO A 28 -7.29 2.49 14.61
C PRO A 28 -6.87 1.40 15.60
N GLN A 29 -7.33 0.16 15.39
CA GLN A 29 -7.05 -0.97 16.28
C GLN A 29 -5.65 -1.55 16.02
N TRP A 30 -4.78 -1.51 17.02
CA TRP A 30 -3.36 -1.90 16.95
C TRP A 30 -3.10 -3.32 16.44
N HIS A 31 -4.02 -4.28 16.69
CA HIS A 31 -3.89 -5.68 16.29
C HIS A 31 -4.31 -5.96 14.84
N ARG A 32 -4.88 -4.99 14.15
CA ARG A 32 -5.29 -5.15 12.76
C ARG A 32 -4.10 -5.09 11.80
N PRO A 33 -4.09 -5.91 10.74
CA PRO A 33 -3.00 -5.93 9.75
C PRO A 33 -2.69 -4.56 9.16
N SER A 34 -3.71 -3.76 8.84
CA SER A 34 -3.52 -2.42 8.30
C SER A 34 -2.80 -1.49 9.28
N HIS A 35 -3.10 -1.60 10.58
CA HIS A 35 -2.48 -0.75 11.60
C HIS A 35 -0.98 -1.06 11.77
N PHE A 36 -0.63 -2.32 12.00
CA PHE A 36 0.79 -2.62 12.23
C PHE A 36 1.64 -2.54 10.96
N ALA A 37 1.05 -2.77 9.77
CA ALA A 37 1.76 -2.52 8.51
C ALA A 37 2.02 -1.02 8.31
N ALA A 38 1.01 -0.18 8.51
CA ALA A 38 1.14 1.27 8.42
C ALA A 38 2.14 1.84 9.44
N LYS A 39 2.07 1.38 10.69
CA LYS A 39 3.02 1.75 11.76
C LYS A 39 4.46 1.36 11.40
N TYR A 40 4.64 0.17 10.82
CA TYR A 40 5.96 -0.25 10.34
C TYR A 40 6.48 0.67 9.24
N MET A 41 5.66 1.00 8.24
CA MET A 41 6.05 1.89 7.16
C MET A 41 6.40 3.28 7.69
N GLN A 42 5.59 3.82 8.61
CA GLN A 42 5.85 5.11 9.26
C GLN A 42 7.20 5.10 10.01
N ALA A 43 7.51 4.03 10.74
CA ALA A 43 8.79 3.87 11.44
C ALA A 43 10.00 3.78 10.49
N HIS A 44 9.77 3.50 9.21
CA HIS A 44 10.80 3.44 8.16
C HIS A 44 10.81 4.67 7.25
N GLY A 45 10.23 5.79 7.69
CA GLY A 45 10.34 7.09 7.04
C GLY A 45 9.26 7.41 6.01
N TYR A 46 8.23 6.58 5.87
CA TYR A 46 7.09 6.90 5.01
C TYR A 46 6.08 7.78 5.75
N ARG A 47 5.50 8.73 5.04
CA ARG A 47 4.32 9.44 5.54
C ARG A 47 3.08 8.60 5.24
N VAL A 48 2.37 8.22 6.29
CA VAL A 48 1.17 7.38 6.19
C VAL A 48 -0.07 8.24 6.38
N ILE A 49 -0.93 8.30 5.38
CA ILE A 49 -2.17 9.07 5.40
C ILE A 49 -3.34 8.09 5.57
N PRO A 50 -4.06 8.13 6.72
CA PRO A 50 -5.18 7.25 6.96
C PRO A 50 -6.40 7.58 6.09
N VAL A 51 -6.93 6.59 5.39
CA VAL A 51 -8.23 6.70 4.72
C VAL A 51 -9.20 5.72 5.38
N ASN A 52 -10.03 6.27 6.25
CA ASN A 52 -11.05 5.55 7.01
C ASN A 52 -12.27 6.44 7.24
N PRO A 53 -13.39 6.20 6.51
CA PRO A 53 -14.58 7.07 6.59
C PRO A 53 -15.20 7.18 8.00
N LEU A 54 -15.11 6.13 8.80
CA LEU A 54 -15.69 6.15 10.15
C LEU A 54 -14.89 7.07 11.08
N VAL A 55 -13.58 6.94 11.09
CA VAL A 55 -12.68 7.77 11.89
C VAL A 55 -12.69 9.23 11.41
N ALA A 56 -12.72 9.44 10.10
CA ALA A 56 -12.79 10.77 9.49
C ALA A 56 -14.05 11.54 9.88
N ARG A 57 -15.21 10.86 9.94
CA ARG A 57 -16.49 11.46 10.35
C ARG A 57 -16.43 12.02 11.77
N GLU A 58 -15.65 11.40 12.64
CA GLU A 58 -15.45 11.81 14.03
C GLU A 58 -14.32 12.86 14.18
N GLY A 59 -13.70 13.29 13.09
CA GLY A 59 -12.54 14.17 13.11
C GLY A 59 -11.30 13.54 13.73
N GLY A 60 -11.21 12.20 13.70
CA GLY A 60 -10.20 11.43 14.41
C GLY A 60 -8.87 11.33 13.67
N GLN A 61 -7.90 10.77 14.37
CA GLN A 61 -6.55 10.51 13.88
C GLN A 61 -6.19 9.03 14.04
N ILE A 62 -5.30 8.54 13.17
CA ILE A 62 -4.68 7.22 13.29
C ILE A 62 -3.18 7.40 13.10
N LEU A 63 -2.37 6.88 14.03
CA LEU A 63 -0.90 7.00 14.02
C LEU A 63 -0.41 8.47 13.98
N GLY A 64 -1.19 9.40 14.59
CA GLY A 64 -0.85 10.81 14.65
C GLY A 64 -1.18 11.62 13.40
N GLU A 65 -1.74 11.00 12.37
CA GLU A 65 -2.18 11.67 11.14
C GLU A 65 -3.71 11.76 11.08
N THR A 66 -4.23 12.85 10.55
CA THR A 66 -5.67 13.05 10.33
C THR A 66 -6.23 12.00 9.39
N ALA A 67 -7.36 11.39 9.76
CA ALA A 67 -8.05 10.45 8.91
C ALA A 67 -8.97 11.18 7.91
N TYR A 68 -9.04 10.67 6.68
CA TYR A 68 -9.88 11.19 5.60
C TYR A 68 -10.90 10.15 5.16
N ALA A 69 -12.03 10.60 4.61
CA ALA A 69 -13.09 9.70 4.18
C ALA A 69 -12.78 9.00 2.85
N SER A 70 -11.95 9.62 1.99
CA SER A 70 -11.57 9.10 0.67
C SER A 70 -10.12 9.47 0.32
N VAL A 71 -9.58 8.83 -0.70
CA VAL A 71 -8.27 9.18 -1.28
C VAL A 71 -8.33 10.58 -1.89
N THR A 72 -9.44 10.93 -2.53
CA THR A 72 -9.66 12.25 -3.12
C THR A 72 -9.62 13.36 -2.07
N GLU A 73 -10.31 13.17 -0.93
CA GLU A 73 -10.28 14.13 0.17
C GLU A 73 -8.88 14.29 0.76
N ALA A 74 -8.21 13.16 1.01
CA ALA A 74 -6.82 13.16 1.49
C ALA A 74 -5.90 13.92 0.53
N SER A 75 -6.03 13.69 -0.77
CA SER A 75 -5.23 14.36 -1.81
C SER A 75 -5.45 15.87 -1.81
N ALA A 76 -6.69 16.33 -1.72
CA ALA A 76 -7.01 17.75 -1.66
C ALA A 76 -6.39 18.43 -0.42
N ALA A 77 -6.48 17.78 0.74
CA ALA A 77 -5.89 18.28 1.97
C ALA A 77 -4.35 18.34 1.92
N LEU A 78 -3.72 17.35 1.30
CA LEU A 78 -2.27 17.33 1.11
C LEU A 78 -1.79 18.36 0.10
N ALA A 79 -2.54 18.59 -0.97
CA ALA A 79 -2.23 19.60 -1.99
C ALA A 79 -2.18 21.00 -1.36
N ALA A 80 -3.06 21.31 -0.42
CA ALA A 80 -3.04 22.57 0.34
C ALA A 80 -1.76 22.75 1.19
N GLN A 81 -1.05 21.65 1.48
CA GLN A 81 0.23 21.64 2.19
C GLN A 81 1.45 21.54 1.26
N GLY A 82 1.24 21.59 -0.06
CA GLY A 82 2.30 21.38 -1.06
C GLY A 82 2.79 19.93 -1.16
N ALA A 83 2.01 18.97 -0.70
CA ALA A 83 2.33 17.54 -0.71
C ALA A 83 1.36 16.77 -1.62
N ARG A 84 1.71 15.52 -1.96
CA ARG A 84 0.90 14.65 -2.82
C ARG A 84 0.92 13.22 -2.29
N ILE A 85 -0.03 12.41 -2.74
CA ILE A 85 -0.04 10.97 -2.53
C ILE A 85 0.77 10.31 -3.64
N ASP A 86 1.78 9.52 -3.25
CA ASP A 86 2.59 8.75 -4.20
C ASP A 86 2.03 7.34 -4.40
N MET A 87 1.50 6.72 -3.34
CA MET A 87 0.98 5.36 -3.36
C MET A 87 -0.39 5.30 -2.68
N VAL A 88 -1.29 4.54 -3.27
CA VAL A 88 -2.57 4.13 -2.63
C VAL A 88 -2.46 2.65 -2.26
N ASP A 89 -2.42 2.37 -0.96
CA ASP A 89 -2.27 1.04 -0.38
C ASP A 89 -3.62 0.55 0.18
N CYS A 90 -4.15 -0.55 -0.38
CA CYS A 90 -5.52 -0.99 -0.17
C CYS A 90 -5.61 -2.21 0.75
N PHE A 91 -6.14 -1.99 1.97
CA PHE A 91 -6.61 -3.02 2.91
C PHE A 91 -8.13 -3.17 2.80
N ARG A 92 -8.61 -3.51 1.62
CA ARG A 92 -10.03 -3.66 1.30
C ARG A 92 -10.26 -5.00 0.62
N LYS A 93 -11.53 -5.40 0.44
CA LYS A 93 -11.87 -6.58 -0.33
C LYS A 93 -11.63 -6.35 -1.83
N SER A 94 -11.41 -7.44 -2.56
CA SER A 94 -11.13 -7.37 -4.01
C SER A 94 -12.26 -6.70 -4.81
N GLU A 95 -13.51 -6.88 -4.40
CA GLU A 95 -14.68 -6.25 -5.00
C GLU A 95 -14.73 -4.72 -4.80
N ASP A 96 -14.08 -4.19 -3.77
CA ASP A 96 -14.03 -2.76 -3.45
C ASP A 96 -12.95 -2.00 -4.26
N ILE A 97 -12.11 -2.70 -5.01
CA ILE A 97 -10.94 -2.10 -5.67
C ILE A 97 -11.26 -1.20 -6.87
N PRO A 98 -12.26 -1.48 -7.74
CA PRO A 98 -12.48 -0.65 -8.91
C PRO A 98 -12.63 0.85 -8.64
N PRO A 99 -13.46 1.32 -7.68
CA PRO A 99 -13.54 2.75 -7.37
C PRO A 99 -12.23 3.30 -6.78
N LEU A 100 -11.49 2.52 -6.01
CA LEU A 100 -10.22 2.95 -5.42
C LEU A 100 -9.12 3.09 -6.48
N ALA A 101 -9.10 2.22 -7.49
CA ALA A 101 -8.20 2.34 -8.63
C ALA A 101 -8.49 3.61 -9.45
N ALA A 102 -9.76 3.94 -9.63
CA ALA A 102 -10.17 5.18 -10.26
C ALA A 102 -9.75 6.42 -9.46
N GLU A 103 -9.93 6.42 -8.13
CA GLU A 103 -9.45 7.51 -7.26
C GLU A 103 -7.92 7.64 -7.32
N ALA A 104 -7.18 6.53 -7.22
CA ALA A 104 -5.72 6.53 -7.30
C ALA A 104 -5.21 7.14 -8.61
N THR A 105 -5.89 6.82 -9.73
CA THR A 105 -5.62 7.41 -11.03
C THR A 105 -5.93 8.91 -11.04
N ALA A 106 -7.09 9.31 -10.56
CA ALA A 106 -7.55 10.70 -10.56
C ALA A 106 -6.67 11.63 -9.74
N VAL A 107 -6.12 11.16 -8.61
CA VAL A 107 -5.20 11.94 -7.77
C VAL A 107 -3.75 11.93 -8.27
N GLY A 108 -3.46 11.21 -9.35
CA GLY A 108 -2.13 11.14 -9.94
C GLY A 108 -1.11 10.34 -9.11
N ALA A 109 -1.57 9.31 -8.38
CA ALA A 109 -0.68 8.41 -7.66
C ALA A 109 0.24 7.66 -8.64
N GLN A 110 1.44 7.33 -8.18
CA GLN A 110 2.40 6.56 -8.98
C GLN A 110 2.17 5.05 -8.86
N CYS A 111 1.57 4.60 -7.76
CA CYS A 111 1.36 3.19 -7.48
C CYS A 111 0.01 2.94 -6.83
N LEU A 112 -0.64 1.86 -7.28
CA LEU A 112 -1.76 1.20 -6.62
C LEU A 112 -1.24 -0.11 -6.03
N TRP A 113 -1.29 -0.24 -4.70
CA TRP A 113 -0.83 -1.43 -3.99
C TRP A 113 -2.00 -2.17 -3.36
N LEU A 114 -2.19 -3.43 -3.75
CA LEU A 114 -3.24 -4.31 -3.23
C LEU A 114 -2.60 -5.35 -2.30
N GLN A 115 -3.03 -5.37 -1.05
CA GLN A 115 -2.46 -6.20 0.00
C GLN A 115 -2.69 -7.71 -0.21
N LEU A 116 -2.11 -8.53 0.67
CA LEU A 116 -2.28 -10.00 0.62
C LEU A 116 -3.76 -10.40 0.58
N GLY A 117 -4.11 -11.24 -0.39
CA GLY A 117 -5.47 -11.69 -0.63
C GLY A 117 -6.34 -10.70 -1.39
N VAL A 118 -5.82 -9.52 -1.74
CA VAL A 118 -6.54 -8.51 -2.54
C VAL A 118 -6.07 -8.56 -3.98
N PHE A 119 -7.00 -8.81 -4.89
CA PHE A 119 -6.70 -9.02 -6.28
C PHE A 119 -7.87 -8.61 -7.17
N ASN A 120 -7.64 -7.75 -8.17
CA ASN A 120 -8.63 -7.36 -9.16
C ASN A 120 -7.94 -7.06 -10.50
N GLU A 121 -7.96 -8.02 -11.42
CA GLU A 121 -7.27 -7.88 -12.71
C GLU A 121 -7.78 -6.73 -13.55
N ALA A 122 -9.11 -6.59 -13.63
CA ALA A 122 -9.71 -5.56 -14.47
C ALA A 122 -9.36 -4.15 -13.97
N ALA A 123 -9.51 -3.91 -12.67
CA ALA A 123 -9.14 -2.62 -12.06
C ALA A 123 -7.62 -2.38 -12.15
N GLY A 124 -6.81 -3.41 -11.94
CA GLY A 124 -5.37 -3.33 -12.12
C GLY A 124 -4.96 -2.94 -13.53
N ALA A 125 -5.52 -3.60 -14.54
CA ALA A 125 -5.24 -3.30 -15.95
C ALA A 125 -5.66 -1.87 -16.33
N GLN A 126 -6.78 -1.37 -15.81
CA GLN A 126 -7.21 0.01 -16.01
C GLN A 126 -6.24 1.02 -15.40
N ALA A 127 -5.79 0.76 -14.17
CA ALA A 127 -4.80 1.61 -13.50
C ALA A 127 -3.43 1.60 -14.22
N GLU A 128 -2.98 0.42 -14.69
CA GLU A 128 -1.76 0.30 -15.50
C GLU A 128 -1.87 1.05 -16.84
N ALA A 129 -3.02 0.96 -17.51
CA ALA A 129 -3.28 1.70 -18.74
C ALA A 129 -3.29 3.22 -18.52
N ALA A 130 -3.63 3.68 -17.31
CA ALA A 130 -3.56 5.07 -16.90
C ALA A 130 -2.16 5.51 -16.40
N GLY A 131 -1.17 4.59 -16.41
CA GLY A 131 0.22 4.89 -16.10
C GLY A 131 0.65 4.58 -14.66
N LEU A 132 -0.22 3.99 -13.83
CA LEU A 132 0.16 3.58 -12.49
C LEU A 132 0.94 2.25 -12.52
N ARG A 133 1.86 2.09 -11.60
CA ARG A 133 2.41 0.76 -11.28
C ARG A 133 1.41 0.05 -10.36
N VAL A 134 1.06 -1.19 -10.67
CA VAL A 134 0.08 -1.95 -9.90
C VAL A 134 0.73 -3.18 -9.28
N ILE A 135 0.72 -3.24 -7.97
CA ILE A 135 1.18 -4.38 -7.19
C ILE A 135 -0.03 -5.06 -6.58
N GLN A 136 -0.16 -6.38 -6.75
CA GLN A 136 -1.32 -7.13 -6.26
C GLN A 136 -0.90 -8.32 -5.41
N ASN A 137 -1.74 -8.63 -4.40
CA ASN A 137 -1.57 -9.80 -3.53
C ASN A 137 -0.21 -9.83 -2.81
N ARG A 138 0.25 -8.65 -2.34
CA ARG A 138 1.51 -8.53 -1.61
C ARG A 138 1.36 -7.64 -0.39
N CYS A 139 1.97 -8.03 0.73
CA CYS A 139 2.02 -7.18 1.91
C CYS A 139 3.16 -6.17 1.79
N VAL A 140 2.85 -4.88 1.80
CA VAL A 140 3.83 -3.80 1.67
C VAL A 140 4.92 -3.87 2.75
N LYS A 141 4.56 -4.20 3.99
CA LYS A 141 5.49 -4.40 5.10
C LYS A 141 6.46 -5.56 4.83
N ILE A 142 5.95 -6.71 4.36
CA ILE A 142 6.77 -7.89 4.08
C ILE A 142 7.75 -7.60 2.95
N GLU A 143 7.29 -6.96 1.87
CA GLU A 143 8.14 -6.61 0.74
C GLU A 143 9.23 -5.61 1.14
N HIS A 144 8.87 -4.58 1.92
CA HIS A 144 9.84 -3.62 2.43
C HIS A 144 10.87 -4.30 3.35
N ALA A 145 10.43 -5.10 4.31
CA ALA A 145 11.33 -5.81 5.22
C ALA A 145 12.27 -6.76 4.47
N ARG A 146 11.78 -7.45 3.44
CA ARG A 146 12.57 -8.34 2.60
C ARG A 146 13.63 -7.59 1.79
N LEU A 147 13.30 -6.44 1.24
CA LEU A 147 14.19 -5.69 0.33
C LEU A 147 15.17 -4.77 1.08
N PHE A 148 14.75 -4.21 2.22
CA PHE A 148 15.49 -3.19 2.95
C PHE A 148 15.79 -3.55 4.41
N GLY A 149 15.19 -4.60 4.95
CA GLY A 149 15.28 -4.99 6.36
C GLY A 149 16.52 -5.79 6.75
N GLY A 150 17.54 -5.87 5.89
CA GLY A 150 18.81 -6.53 6.21
C GLY A 150 18.87 -8.03 5.88
N LEU A 151 17.76 -8.74 5.77
CA LEU A 151 17.76 -10.17 5.41
C LEU A 151 18.29 -10.40 3.99
N GLY A 152 17.95 -9.53 3.05
CA GLY A 152 18.50 -9.55 1.68
C GLY A 152 20.01 -9.30 1.66
N TRP A 153 20.51 -8.48 2.58
CA TRP A 153 21.93 -8.18 2.75
C TRP A 153 22.74 -9.38 3.24
N MET A 154 22.10 -10.22 4.05
CA MET A 154 22.71 -11.47 4.56
C MET A 154 22.58 -12.64 3.57
N GLY A 155 22.13 -12.40 2.34
CA GLY A 155 21.97 -13.42 1.31
C GLY A 155 20.75 -14.33 1.49
N VAL A 156 19.88 -14.04 2.46
CA VAL A 156 18.63 -14.80 2.69
C VAL A 156 17.56 -14.26 1.76
N ASN A 157 17.54 -14.73 0.53
CA ASN A 157 16.47 -14.46 -0.42
C ASN A 157 15.79 -15.78 -0.79
N THR A 158 14.77 -16.13 -0.02
CA THR A 158 14.04 -17.39 -0.23
C THR A 158 13.09 -17.35 -1.42
N SER A 159 12.85 -16.18 -2.02
CA SER A 159 11.82 -15.94 -3.05
C SER A 159 10.40 -16.33 -2.60
N VAL A 160 10.22 -16.76 -1.37
CA VAL A 160 8.95 -17.18 -0.79
C VAL A 160 8.33 -16.00 -0.06
N ILE A 161 7.28 -15.45 -0.64
CA ILE A 161 6.52 -14.35 -0.07
C ILE A 161 5.19 -14.90 0.42
N THR A 162 5.17 -15.33 1.68
CA THR A 162 3.96 -15.82 2.32
C THR A 162 3.91 -15.40 3.78
N SER A 163 2.72 -15.01 4.24
CA SER A 163 2.44 -14.82 5.66
C SER A 163 2.06 -16.13 6.36
N LYS A 164 1.91 -17.22 5.61
CA LYS A 164 1.60 -18.53 6.19
C LYS A 164 2.85 -19.12 6.82
N ARG A 165 2.71 -19.62 8.05
CA ARG A 165 3.76 -20.38 8.71
C ARG A 165 4.09 -21.62 7.88
N LEU A 166 5.34 -21.77 7.47
CA LEU A 166 5.80 -22.99 6.79
C LEU A 166 5.64 -24.18 7.74
N ARG A 167 4.97 -25.25 7.28
CA ARG A 167 4.81 -26.49 8.08
C ARG A 167 6.10 -27.31 8.14
N GLN A 168 7.01 -27.09 7.21
CA GLN A 168 8.36 -27.66 7.17
C GLN A 168 9.34 -26.59 6.71
N LEU A 169 10.46 -26.48 7.41
CA LEU A 169 11.57 -25.65 6.95
C LEU A 169 12.28 -26.38 5.81
N PRO A 170 12.60 -25.70 4.72
CA PRO A 170 13.36 -26.30 3.63
C PRO A 170 14.84 -26.43 4.06
N TYR A 171 15.19 -27.57 4.62
CA TYR A 171 16.59 -28.00 4.77
C TYR A 171 16.82 -29.26 3.93
#